data_43f51f89968fa3afeed28df198936fd2
#
_entry.id   43f51f89968fa3afeed28df198936fd2
#
_cell.length_a   1.000
_cell.length_b   1.000
_cell.length_c   1.000
_cell.angle_alpha   90.00
_cell.angle_beta   90.00
_cell.angle_gamma   90.00
#
_symmetry.space_group_name_H-M   'P 1'
#
loop_
_entity.id
_entity.type
_entity.pdbx_description
1 polymer ?
#
loop_
_entity_poly.entity_id
_entity_poly.type
_entity_poly.pdbx_seq_one_letter_code
_entity_poly.pdbx_strand_id
1 'polypeptide(L)'
;MKKGFTLVELTISVALLSVVMIFLLNFLKQINEEDTGIDDVSYLILNKNVISETINKDIHNNGGIKSVSCSNSECSISLSTGNRTISLIDNVLTYTDTTNNLILLKREVNSNYSLKYNLKSTVYEILLEDYTNPENNIIFISRKS
;
A
#
# COMPACT_ATOMS: atom_id res chain seq x y z
N MET A 1 -35.22 -57.16 15.68
CA MET A 1 -33.96 -57.24 16.44
C MET A 1 -33.15 -55.94 16.15
N LYS A 2 -32.93 -55.10 17.14
CA LYS A 2 -32.08 -53.93 17.02
C LYS A 2 -30.62 -54.43 17.13
N LYS A 3 -29.88 -54.37 16.04
CA LYS A 3 -28.44 -54.63 16.06
C LYS A 3 -27.74 -53.49 16.83
N GLY A 4 -27.15 -53.79 17.99
CA GLY A 4 -26.38 -52.86 18.75
C GLY A 4 -25.03 -52.62 18.01
N PHE A 5 -24.56 -51.39 18.07
CA PHE A 5 -23.22 -51.03 17.58
C PHE A 5 -22.16 -51.83 18.35
N THR A 6 -21.24 -52.44 17.62
CA THR A 6 -20.16 -53.17 18.29
C THR A 6 -19.09 -52.17 18.79
N LEU A 7 -18.40 -52.50 19.85
CA LEU A 7 -17.35 -51.64 20.44
C LEU A 7 -16.24 -51.35 19.40
N VAL A 8 -16.00 -52.29 18.53
CA VAL A 8 -15.03 -52.17 17.42
C VAL A 8 -15.46 -51.13 16.38
N GLU A 9 -16.74 -51.13 15.97
CA GLU A 9 -17.28 -50.13 15.05
C GLU A 9 -17.22 -48.73 15.64
N LEU A 10 -17.43 -48.57 16.92
CA LEU A 10 -17.33 -47.29 17.62
C LEU A 10 -15.88 -46.79 17.62
N THR A 11 -14.91 -47.63 17.95
CA THR A 11 -13.47 -47.23 17.97
C THR A 11 -12.96 -46.85 16.59
N ILE A 12 -13.33 -47.60 15.53
CA ILE A 12 -12.97 -47.28 14.16
C ILE A 12 -13.58 -45.94 13.74
N SER A 13 -14.87 -45.70 14.07
CA SER A 13 -15.54 -44.45 13.73
C SER A 13 -14.86 -43.22 14.38
N VAL A 14 -14.51 -43.35 15.67
CA VAL A 14 -13.81 -42.27 16.40
C VAL A 14 -12.40 -42.03 15.81
N ALA A 15 -11.68 -43.11 15.45
CA ALA A 15 -10.37 -42.98 14.82
C ALA A 15 -10.43 -42.25 13.45
N LEU A 16 -11.41 -42.62 12.60
CA LEU A 16 -11.62 -41.94 11.32
C LEU A 16 -12.01 -40.47 11.50
N LEU A 17 -12.89 -40.17 12.46
CA LEU A 17 -13.29 -38.82 12.76
C LEU A 17 -12.11 -37.95 13.19
N SER A 18 -11.18 -38.53 13.99
CA SER A 18 -9.97 -37.83 14.42
C SER A 18 -9.04 -37.47 13.25
N VAL A 19 -8.88 -38.35 12.29
CA VAL A 19 -8.07 -38.12 11.08
C VAL A 19 -8.67 -36.99 10.23
N VAL A 20 -9.99 -37.03 10.02
CA VAL A 20 -10.70 -35.96 9.28
C VAL A 20 -10.58 -34.62 9.99
N MET A 21 -10.67 -34.60 11.32
CA MET A 21 -10.55 -33.38 12.12
C MET A 21 -9.15 -32.74 11.98
N ILE A 22 -8.10 -33.55 12.07
CA ILE A 22 -6.71 -33.09 11.85
C ILE A 22 -6.54 -32.50 10.46
N PHE A 23 -7.07 -33.17 9.43
CA PHE A 23 -7.01 -32.66 8.06
C PHE A 23 -7.72 -31.31 7.92
N LEU A 24 -8.91 -31.17 8.47
CA LEU A 24 -9.68 -29.91 8.43
C LEU A 24 -8.94 -28.77 9.16
N LEU A 25 -8.33 -29.05 10.33
CA LEU A 25 -7.57 -28.04 11.06
C LEU A 25 -6.35 -27.57 10.29
N ASN A 26 -5.62 -28.47 9.64
CA ASN A 26 -4.48 -28.12 8.80
C ASN A 26 -4.92 -27.32 7.56
N PHE A 27 -6.02 -27.67 6.95
CA PHE A 27 -6.60 -26.95 5.82
C PHE A 27 -7.03 -25.53 6.18
N LEU A 28 -7.72 -25.36 7.32
CA LEU A 28 -8.10 -24.05 7.84
C LEU A 28 -6.87 -23.17 8.15
N LYS A 29 -5.81 -23.77 8.70
CA LYS A 29 -4.56 -23.06 8.97
C LYS A 29 -3.93 -22.56 7.67
N GLN A 30 -3.89 -23.39 6.64
CA GLN A 30 -3.32 -23.02 5.33
C GLN A 30 -4.12 -21.88 4.68
N ILE A 31 -5.45 -21.91 4.72
CA ILE A 31 -6.29 -20.81 4.21
C ILE A 31 -5.99 -19.50 4.95
N ASN A 32 -5.89 -19.53 6.26
CA ASN A 32 -5.61 -18.31 7.04
C ASN A 32 -4.22 -17.73 6.74
N GLU A 33 -3.22 -18.57 6.50
CA GLU A 33 -1.87 -18.09 6.14
C GLU A 33 -1.84 -17.49 4.73
N GLU A 34 -2.61 -18.00 3.78
CA GLU A 34 -2.73 -17.45 2.43
C GLU A 34 -3.54 -16.13 2.41
N ASP A 35 -4.62 -16.03 3.18
CA ASP A 35 -5.46 -14.83 3.24
C ASP A 35 -4.69 -13.61 3.77
N THR A 36 -3.88 -13.76 4.82
CA THR A 36 -3.09 -12.64 5.36
C THR A 36 -2.07 -12.10 4.35
N GLY A 37 -1.47 -12.95 3.54
CA GLY A 37 -0.52 -12.52 2.50
C GLY A 37 -1.19 -11.79 1.33
N ILE A 38 -2.40 -12.19 0.94
CA ILE A 38 -3.16 -11.57 -0.14
C ILE A 38 -3.69 -10.19 0.27
N ASP A 39 -4.15 -10.05 1.50
CA ASP A 39 -4.66 -8.79 2.03
C ASP A 39 -3.56 -7.73 2.11
N ASP A 40 -2.37 -8.08 2.57
CA ASP A 40 -1.22 -7.16 2.65
C ASP A 40 -0.77 -6.67 1.27
N VAL A 41 -0.66 -7.57 0.29
CA VAL A 41 -0.28 -7.21 -1.09
C VAL A 41 -1.37 -6.36 -1.76
N SER A 42 -2.62 -6.72 -1.59
CA SER A 42 -3.76 -5.96 -2.13
C SER A 42 -3.85 -4.56 -1.53
N TYR A 43 -3.62 -4.43 -0.23
CA TYR A 43 -3.60 -3.15 0.48
C TYR A 43 -2.44 -2.25 0.00
N LEU A 44 -1.25 -2.82 -0.20
CA LEU A 44 -0.09 -2.09 -0.72
C LEU A 44 -0.33 -1.56 -2.14
N ILE A 45 -0.86 -2.39 -3.04
CA ILE A 45 -1.17 -2.01 -4.42
C ILE A 45 -2.26 -0.94 -4.45
N LEU A 46 -3.30 -1.09 -3.65
CA LEU A 46 -4.39 -0.12 -3.57
C LEU A 46 -3.88 1.24 -3.06
N ASN A 47 -3.08 1.25 -2.00
CA ASN A 47 -2.48 2.49 -1.48
C ASN A 47 -1.59 3.17 -2.51
N LYS A 48 -0.72 2.43 -3.19
CA LYS A 48 0.14 2.95 -4.27
C LYS A 48 -0.68 3.63 -5.35
N ASN A 49 -1.73 2.98 -5.84
CA ASN A 49 -2.58 3.53 -6.89
C ASN A 49 -3.33 4.78 -6.42
N VAL A 50 -3.92 4.76 -5.23
CA VAL A 50 -4.64 5.91 -4.67
C VAL A 50 -3.70 7.11 -4.47
N ILE A 51 -2.51 6.91 -3.93
CA ILE A 51 -1.52 7.97 -3.73
C ILE A 51 -1.10 8.55 -5.08
N SER A 52 -0.69 7.70 -6.02
CA SER A 52 -0.22 8.13 -7.35
C SER A 52 -1.32 8.85 -8.13
N GLU A 53 -2.52 8.31 -8.17
CA GLU A 53 -3.65 8.90 -8.89
C GLU A 53 -4.05 10.26 -8.30
N THR A 54 -4.17 10.35 -6.98
CA THR A 54 -4.59 11.59 -6.31
C THR A 54 -3.59 12.71 -6.58
N ILE A 55 -2.30 12.46 -6.38
CA ILE A 55 -1.27 13.48 -6.57
C ILE A 55 -1.11 13.86 -8.05
N ASN A 56 -1.06 12.89 -8.95
CA ASN A 56 -0.93 13.17 -10.38
C ASN A 56 -2.14 13.92 -10.94
N LYS A 57 -3.35 13.58 -10.50
CA LYS A 57 -4.57 14.26 -10.90
C LYS A 57 -4.61 15.70 -10.40
N ASP A 58 -4.21 15.96 -9.16
CA ASP A 58 -4.14 17.32 -8.62
C ASP A 58 -3.09 18.16 -9.37
N ILE A 59 -1.89 17.62 -9.58
CA ILE A 59 -0.82 18.29 -10.36
C ILE A 59 -1.30 18.62 -11.77
N HIS A 60 -1.95 17.68 -12.44
CA HIS A 60 -2.45 17.87 -13.81
C HIS A 60 -3.54 18.93 -13.85
N ASN A 61 -4.50 18.90 -12.96
CA ASN A 61 -5.61 19.85 -12.89
C ASN A 61 -5.16 21.28 -12.56
N ASN A 62 -4.00 21.42 -11.90
CA ASN A 62 -3.43 22.69 -11.49
C ASN A 62 -2.31 23.19 -12.41
N GLY A 63 -2.27 22.73 -13.66
CA GLY A 63 -1.41 23.26 -14.72
C GLY A 63 0.04 22.77 -14.69
N GLY A 64 0.29 21.64 -14.03
CA GLY A 64 1.61 21.02 -13.96
C GLY A 64 2.56 21.67 -12.97
N ILE A 65 3.78 21.14 -12.89
CA ILE A 65 4.81 21.57 -11.94
C ILE A 65 5.66 22.68 -12.57
N LYS A 66 5.77 23.81 -11.91
CA LYS A 66 6.68 24.93 -12.26
C LYS A 66 8.06 24.75 -11.64
N SER A 67 8.09 24.42 -10.36
CA SER A 67 9.33 24.19 -9.63
C SER A 67 9.14 23.20 -8.49
N VAL A 68 10.19 22.48 -8.14
CA VAL A 68 10.24 21.57 -7.01
C VAL A 68 11.48 21.89 -6.18
N SER A 69 11.32 21.91 -4.87
CA SER A 69 12.40 21.99 -3.90
C SER A 69 12.19 20.94 -2.83
N CYS A 70 13.11 20.01 -2.69
CA CYS A 70 13.02 18.95 -1.70
C CYS A 70 14.12 19.03 -0.65
N SER A 71 13.75 18.72 0.58
CA SER A 71 14.64 18.34 1.67
C SER A 71 14.44 16.85 2.01
N ASN A 72 15.16 16.34 3.03
CA ASN A 72 15.19 14.90 3.30
C ASN A 72 13.82 14.23 3.54
N SER A 73 12.82 14.96 4.00
CA SER A 73 11.50 14.42 4.34
C SER A 73 10.33 15.19 3.75
N GLU A 74 10.62 16.26 2.99
CA GLU A 74 9.59 17.16 2.49
C GLU A 74 9.94 17.68 1.10
N CYS A 75 8.97 17.71 0.19
CA CYS A 75 9.07 18.32 -1.13
C CYS A 75 8.02 19.41 -1.29
N SER A 76 8.46 20.63 -1.52
CA SER A 76 7.61 21.76 -1.89
C SER A 76 7.49 21.83 -3.40
N ILE A 77 6.27 21.83 -3.90
CA ILE A 77 5.92 21.81 -5.33
C ILE A 77 5.17 23.11 -5.63
N SER A 78 5.68 23.91 -6.54
CA SER A 78 4.96 25.08 -7.07
C SER A 78 4.22 24.70 -8.32
N LEU A 79 2.90 24.88 -8.31
CA LEU A 79 2.00 24.69 -9.44
C LEU A 79 1.57 26.03 -10.03
N SER A 80 0.85 26.02 -11.12
CA SER A 80 0.34 27.26 -11.73
C SER A 80 -0.70 27.98 -10.86
N THR A 81 -1.47 27.23 -10.09
CA THR A 81 -2.59 27.74 -9.27
C THR A 81 -2.31 27.81 -7.78
N GLY A 82 -1.12 27.38 -7.33
CA GLY A 82 -0.77 27.40 -5.90
C GLY A 82 0.39 26.47 -5.56
N ASN A 83 0.69 26.37 -4.30
CA ASN A 83 1.78 25.55 -3.79
C ASN A 83 1.26 24.29 -3.10
N ARG A 84 1.99 23.20 -3.27
CA ARG A 84 1.74 21.92 -2.64
C ARG A 84 2.97 21.46 -1.87
N THR A 85 2.74 20.67 -0.84
CA THR A 85 3.81 20.05 -0.08
C THR A 85 3.52 18.56 0.05
N ILE A 86 4.52 17.74 -0.28
CA ILE A 86 4.54 16.31 0.05
C ILE A 86 5.51 16.15 1.22
N SER A 87 5.06 15.59 2.32
CA SER A 87 5.90 15.27 3.48
C SER A 87 5.76 13.82 3.88
N LEU A 88 6.88 13.24 4.32
CA LEU A 88 6.95 11.88 4.86
C LEU A 88 7.56 11.95 6.26
N ILE A 89 6.72 11.89 7.28
CA ILE A 89 7.09 11.99 8.68
C ILE A 89 6.46 10.82 9.43
N ASP A 90 7.25 10.09 10.22
CA ASP A 90 6.80 8.94 11.02
C ASP A 90 5.97 7.93 10.21
N ASN A 91 6.43 7.60 9.01
CA ASN A 91 5.76 6.71 8.06
C ASN A 91 4.38 7.20 7.58
N VAL A 92 4.08 8.47 7.78
CA VAL A 92 2.85 9.08 7.26
C VAL A 92 3.20 9.99 6.09
N LEU A 93 2.69 9.62 4.91
CA LEU A 93 2.72 10.48 3.74
C LEU A 93 1.56 11.46 3.81
N THR A 94 1.89 12.75 3.76
CA THR A 94 0.90 13.82 3.75
C THR A 94 1.10 14.68 2.49
N TYR A 95 0.02 14.92 1.75
CA TYR A 95 -0.03 15.84 0.62
C TYR A 95 -0.96 17.00 0.94
N THR A 96 -0.43 18.20 0.95
CA THR A 96 -1.12 19.39 1.46
C THR A 96 -1.13 20.50 0.42
N ASP A 97 -2.27 21.15 0.26
CA ASP A 97 -2.37 22.47 -0.38
C ASP A 97 -1.94 23.53 0.62
N THR A 98 -0.73 24.04 0.46
CA THR A 98 -0.17 25.07 1.38
C THR A 98 -0.79 26.44 1.14
N THR A 99 -1.35 26.69 -0.02
CA THR A 99 -2.02 27.97 -0.33
C THR A 99 -3.34 28.09 0.46
N ASN A 100 -4.10 27.02 0.56
CA ASN A 100 -5.39 26.97 1.24
C ASN A 100 -5.33 26.28 2.61
N ASN A 101 -4.17 25.82 3.02
CA ASN A 101 -3.93 25.07 4.27
C ASN A 101 -4.84 23.82 4.40
N LEU A 102 -4.99 23.08 3.31
CA LEU A 102 -5.86 21.91 3.21
C LEU A 102 -5.07 20.64 2.98
N ILE A 103 -5.31 19.61 3.79
CA ILE A 103 -4.75 18.27 3.58
C ILE A 103 -5.57 17.58 2.48
N LEU A 104 -4.93 17.30 1.34
CA LEU A 104 -5.53 16.64 0.19
C LEU A 104 -5.45 15.11 0.29
N LEU A 105 -4.35 14.60 0.89
CA LEU A 105 -4.12 13.19 1.11
C LEU A 105 -3.32 12.98 2.39
N LYS A 106 -3.70 11.99 3.18
CA LYS A 106 -2.93 11.48 4.32
C LYS A 106 -3.00 9.96 4.33
N ARG A 107 -1.85 9.29 4.27
CA ARG A 107 -1.75 7.82 4.24
C ARG A 107 -0.56 7.32 5.02
N GLU A 108 -0.75 6.24 5.75
CA GLU A 108 0.35 5.49 6.33
C GLU A 108 1.04 4.68 5.23
N VAL A 109 2.36 4.68 5.27
CA VAL A 109 3.23 3.93 4.36
C VAL A 109 4.23 3.13 5.16
N ASN A 110 4.86 2.13 4.55
CA ASN A 110 5.90 1.36 5.24
C ASN A 110 7.09 2.23 5.64
N SER A 111 7.76 1.84 6.73
CA SER A 111 8.97 2.52 7.25
C SER A 111 10.15 2.54 6.28
N ASN A 112 10.08 1.76 5.21
CA ASN A 112 11.14 1.60 4.23
C ASN A 112 11.12 2.65 3.11
N TYR A 113 10.17 3.59 3.13
CA TYR A 113 10.06 4.62 2.11
C TYR A 113 10.90 5.86 2.41
N SER A 114 11.48 6.43 1.36
CA SER A 114 12.08 7.76 1.36
C SER A 114 11.59 8.61 0.21
N LEU A 115 11.56 9.92 0.43
CA LEU A 115 11.17 10.87 -0.59
C LEU A 115 12.41 11.34 -1.35
N LYS A 116 12.42 11.20 -2.68
CA LYS A 116 13.48 11.65 -3.57
C LYS A 116 12.93 12.51 -4.71
N TYR A 117 13.80 13.33 -5.25
CA TYR A 117 13.49 14.20 -6.36
C TYR A 117 14.56 14.10 -7.43
N ASN A 118 14.14 13.96 -8.67
CA ASN A 118 15.00 13.98 -9.84
C ASN A 118 14.47 14.96 -10.88
N LEU A 119 15.35 15.80 -11.41
CA LEU A 119 15.04 16.65 -12.55
C LEU A 119 15.67 16.03 -13.80
N LYS A 120 14.84 15.58 -14.74
CA LYS A 120 15.28 15.08 -16.05
C LYS A 120 14.84 16.07 -17.13
N SER A 121 15.79 16.85 -17.66
CA SER A 121 15.58 17.79 -18.79
C SER A 121 14.30 18.65 -18.71
N THR A 122 13.16 18.10 -19.08
CA THR A 122 11.85 18.76 -19.15
C THR A 122 10.81 18.11 -18.22
N VAL A 123 11.21 17.17 -17.36
CA VAL A 123 10.30 16.38 -16.55
C VAL A 123 10.74 16.43 -15.09
N TYR A 124 9.82 16.78 -14.22
CA TYR A 124 9.97 16.63 -12.77
C TYR A 124 9.53 15.23 -12.36
N GLU A 125 10.38 14.51 -11.68
CA GLU A 125 10.13 13.20 -11.13
C GLU A 125 10.28 13.26 -9.61
N ILE A 126 9.19 13.09 -8.89
CA ILE A 126 9.20 12.92 -7.44
C ILE A 126 8.97 11.44 -7.19
N LEU A 127 9.83 10.83 -6.41
CA LEU A 127 9.88 9.41 -6.17
C LEU A 127 9.72 9.13 -4.67
N LEU A 128 8.72 8.34 -4.32
CA LEU A 128 8.67 7.65 -3.04
C LEU A 128 9.30 6.27 -3.23
N GLU A 129 10.56 6.15 -2.82
CA GLU A 129 11.38 4.95 -3.03
C GLU A 129 11.27 3.99 -1.86
N ASP A 130 10.95 2.74 -2.14
CA ASP A 130 11.03 1.64 -1.17
C ASP A 130 12.43 1.00 -1.23
N TYR A 131 13.20 1.10 -0.13
CA TYR A 131 14.56 0.54 -0.08
C TYR A 131 14.61 -0.98 -0.11
N THR A 132 13.51 -1.65 0.24
CA THR A 132 13.46 -3.11 0.31
C THR A 132 12.97 -3.75 -0.98
N ASN A 133 12.05 -3.07 -1.69
CA ASN A 133 11.51 -3.58 -2.94
C ASN A 133 11.26 -2.44 -3.93
N PRO A 134 12.13 -2.29 -4.95
CA PRO A 134 11.99 -1.26 -5.99
C PRO A 134 10.68 -1.32 -6.79
N GLU A 135 10.01 -2.48 -6.83
CA GLU A 135 8.72 -2.62 -7.51
C GLU A 135 7.60 -1.85 -6.78
N ASN A 136 7.79 -1.57 -5.50
CA ASN A 136 6.86 -0.78 -4.71
C ASN A 136 7.03 0.73 -4.86
N ASN A 137 8.02 1.18 -5.63
CA ASN A 137 8.25 2.60 -5.86
C ASN A 137 7.00 3.30 -6.42
N ILE A 138 6.72 4.50 -5.88
CA ILE A 138 5.65 5.36 -6.34
C ILE A 138 6.28 6.58 -7.01
N ILE A 139 5.94 6.80 -8.26
CA ILE A 139 6.55 7.86 -9.07
C ILE A 139 5.48 8.87 -9.45
N PHE A 140 5.73 10.14 -9.18
CA PHE A 140 4.93 11.26 -9.63
C PHE A 140 5.70 11.99 -10.70
N ILE A 141 5.19 11.98 -11.92
CA ILE A 141 5.83 12.58 -13.08
C ILE A 141 4.97 13.72 -13.59
N SER A 142 5.56 14.89 -13.75
CA SER A 142 4.92 16.01 -14.42
C SER A 142 5.89 16.68 -15.38
N ARG A 143 5.37 17.12 -16.52
CA ARG A 143 6.14 17.96 -17.44
C ARG A 143 6.31 19.35 -16.84
N LYS A 144 7.47 19.94 -17.08
CA LYS A 144 7.69 21.36 -16.78
C LYS A 144 6.74 22.18 -17.65
N SER A 145 5.94 22.98 -17.00
CA SER A 145 5.00 23.89 -17.68
C SER A 145 5.78 25.08 -18.28
#